data_a37bbae61d7e5693444784675ec8d1fc
#
_entry.id   a37bbae61d7e5693444784675ec8d1fc
#
_cell.length_a   1.000
_cell.length_b   1.000
_cell.length_c   1.000
_cell.angle_alpha   90.00
_cell.angle_beta   90.00
_cell.angle_gamma   90.00
#
_symmetry.space_group_name_H-M   'P 1'
#
loop_
_entity.id
_entity.type
_entity.pdbx_description
1 polymer ?
#
loop_
_entity_poly.entity_id
_entity_poly.type
_entity_poly.pdbx_seq_one_letter_code
_entity_poly.pdbx_strand_id
1 'polypeptide(L)'
;MIAIITYENYPDGSPGAIRNHSFATALSQMGHNVEVIHKGEESHRSSIRQKSLYRNNKYSKWLLFWWRAIAELRKLHKSDGLDAVIIYSCGLLLGMWLIKNWCKRHKVKVIFDVVEWYSKEQFKHGAMAYKYQEKQIQNTRIIDKECRVITISGFLENYYNQKGCITTRIPIIWNKEYLADASNINSSSRRNFIYAGSHFEMDNIPLILESIKLLPIECRLKMRLDIYGFTELFIKSRIGEEDWNIVKDVVVAHGRKPNSVVLEAYVNSDFTILLRDPSYRVNQAGFPSKVIESMAQGVSIMCNYSSDLKDFLIDTENSIIVKDLNAESVAQSMTRIIELSTSEVKQLRLNAIETVGKGFCMEQYFKKFESVLN
;
A
#
# COMPACT_ATOMS: atom_id res chain seq x y z
N MET A 1 -5.91 -7.16 26.05
CA MET A 1 -5.76 -8.07 24.88
C MET A 1 -6.39 -7.43 23.63
N ILE A 2 -5.70 -7.41 22.49
CA ILE A 2 -6.20 -6.88 21.22
C ILE A 2 -6.23 -8.01 20.19
N ALA A 3 -7.34 -8.19 19.47
CA ALA A 3 -7.41 -9.11 18.35
C ALA A 3 -7.42 -8.33 17.02
N ILE A 4 -6.61 -8.74 16.04
CA ILE A 4 -6.66 -8.23 14.66
C ILE A 4 -7.28 -9.29 13.78
N ILE A 5 -8.37 -8.99 13.07
CA ILE A 5 -9.02 -9.91 12.15
C ILE A 5 -8.75 -9.48 10.72
N THR A 6 -8.19 -10.38 9.93
CA THR A 6 -7.89 -10.13 8.53
C THR A 6 -8.23 -11.31 7.64
N TYR A 7 -8.80 -11.03 6.46
CA TYR A 7 -9.00 -12.04 5.44
C TYR A 7 -7.81 -12.10 4.46
N GLU A 8 -6.60 -11.94 4.99
CA GLU A 8 -5.34 -12.04 4.25
C GLU A 8 -4.54 -13.29 4.68
N ASN A 9 -3.54 -13.65 3.90
CA ASN A 9 -2.54 -14.64 4.32
C ASN A 9 -1.48 -13.91 5.16
N TYR A 10 -1.42 -14.23 6.44
CA TYR A 10 -0.53 -13.56 7.40
C TYR A 10 0.70 -14.45 7.68
N PRO A 11 1.89 -13.89 7.94
CA PRO A 11 2.22 -12.45 8.00
C PRO A 11 2.55 -11.83 6.63
N ASP A 12 2.80 -12.65 5.62
CA ASP A 12 3.33 -12.28 4.31
C ASP A 12 2.29 -12.44 3.19
N GLY A 13 2.58 -11.87 2.02
CA GLY A 13 1.91 -12.22 0.77
C GLY A 13 1.06 -11.11 0.15
N SER A 14 0.69 -10.07 0.90
CA SER A 14 -0.03 -8.91 0.36
C SER A 14 0.31 -7.65 1.14
N PRO A 15 0.11 -6.44 0.55
CA PRO A 15 0.26 -5.19 1.30
C PRO A 15 -0.61 -5.14 2.56
N GLY A 16 -1.79 -5.78 2.51
CA GLY A 16 -2.67 -5.90 3.68
C GLY A 16 -2.09 -6.78 4.78
N ALA A 17 -1.47 -7.90 4.43
CA ALA A 17 -0.80 -8.77 5.40
C ALA A 17 0.36 -8.03 6.09
N ILE A 18 1.18 -7.31 5.32
CA ILE A 18 2.30 -6.51 5.83
C ILE A 18 1.78 -5.41 6.77
N ARG A 19 0.70 -4.69 6.40
CA ARG A 19 0.08 -3.68 7.27
C ARG A 19 -0.42 -4.25 8.58
N ASN A 20 -1.11 -5.39 8.55
CA ASN A 20 -1.58 -6.06 9.77
C ASN A 20 -0.42 -6.52 10.66
N HIS A 21 0.66 -7.00 10.04
CA HIS A 21 1.86 -7.37 10.78
C HIS A 21 2.55 -6.16 11.44
N SER A 22 2.67 -5.06 10.70
CA SER A 22 3.23 -3.81 11.25
C SER A 22 2.38 -3.27 12.41
N PHE A 23 1.04 -3.34 12.30
CA PHE A 23 0.14 -2.95 13.39
C PHE A 23 0.27 -3.86 14.62
N ALA A 24 0.31 -5.17 14.40
CA ALA A 24 0.49 -6.13 15.47
C ALA A 24 1.83 -5.94 16.19
N THR A 25 2.89 -5.68 15.44
CA THR A 25 4.23 -5.39 15.98
C THR A 25 4.23 -4.09 16.78
N ALA A 26 3.68 -3.01 16.25
CA ALA A 26 3.58 -1.72 16.94
C ALA A 26 2.81 -1.85 18.26
N LEU A 27 1.65 -2.49 18.23
CA LEU A 27 0.83 -2.72 19.44
C LEU A 27 1.55 -3.61 20.47
N SER A 28 2.29 -4.62 20.01
CA SER A 28 3.11 -5.47 20.90
C SER A 28 4.25 -4.69 21.55
N GLN A 29 4.92 -3.80 20.79
CA GLN A 29 5.96 -2.90 21.35
C GLN A 29 5.40 -1.90 22.35
N MET A 30 4.13 -1.52 22.23
CA MET A 30 3.41 -0.70 23.22
C MET A 30 3.01 -1.49 24.47
N GLY A 31 3.34 -2.78 24.58
CA GLY A 31 3.04 -3.63 25.72
C GLY A 31 1.66 -4.31 25.68
N HIS A 32 0.93 -4.24 24.56
CA HIS A 32 -0.33 -4.96 24.43
C HIS A 32 -0.12 -6.43 24.06
N ASN A 33 -0.92 -7.31 24.63
CA ASN A 33 -1.05 -8.67 24.12
C ASN A 33 -1.87 -8.62 22.82
N VAL A 34 -1.31 -9.15 21.73
CA VAL A 34 -1.94 -9.11 20.38
C VAL A 34 -2.06 -10.50 19.81
N GLU A 35 -3.21 -10.82 19.22
CA GLU A 35 -3.41 -12.02 18.40
C GLU A 35 -3.98 -11.64 17.02
N VAL A 36 -3.37 -12.18 15.97
CA VAL A 36 -3.84 -12.00 14.58
C VAL A 36 -4.63 -13.22 14.14
N ILE A 37 -5.93 -13.04 13.86
CA ILE A 37 -6.82 -14.07 13.34
C ILE A 37 -6.91 -13.92 11.83
N HIS A 38 -6.47 -14.94 11.07
CA HIS A 38 -6.30 -14.84 9.63
C HIS A 38 -6.75 -16.11 8.87
N LYS A 39 -6.91 -16.00 7.52
CA LYS A 39 -7.31 -17.11 6.67
C LYS A 39 -6.16 -17.98 6.15
N GLY A 40 -4.92 -17.48 6.23
CA GLY A 40 -3.74 -18.17 5.72
C GLY A 40 -3.37 -19.43 6.49
N GLU A 41 -2.42 -20.17 5.99
CA GLU A 41 -1.80 -21.29 6.71
C GLU A 41 -1.03 -20.76 7.93
N GLU A 42 -0.84 -21.60 8.93
CA GLU A 42 -0.04 -21.23 10.10
C GLU A 42 1.42 -21.01 9.69
N SER A 43 2.03 -19.95 10.19
CA SER A 43 3.40 -19.58 9.84
C SER A 43 4.22 -19.35 11.11
N HIS A 44 5.41 -19.92 11.18
CA HIS A 44 6.34 -19.70 12.29
C HIS A 44 7.27 -18.47 12.08
N ARG A 45 7.00 -17.66 11.03
CA ARG A 45 7.85 -16.51 10.66
C ARG A 45 7.60 -15.25 11.50
N SER A 46 6.63 -15.26 12.38
CA SER A 46 6.28 -14.11 13.22
C SER A 46 6.32 -14.50 14.69
N SER A 47 6.89 -13.63 15.53
CA SER A 47 6.83 -13.74 16.99
C SER A 47 5.46 -13.32 17.56
N ILE A 48 4.62 -12.68 16.77
CA ILE A 48 3.26 -12.30 17.16
C ILE A 48 2.37 -13.52 17.22
N ARG A 49 1.59 -13.63 18.31
CA ARG A 49 0.58 -14.68 18.47
C ARG A 49 -0.42 -14.63 17.32
N GLN A 50 -0.67 -15.77 16.68
CA GLN A 50 -1.54 -15.85 15.51
C GLN A 50 -2.48 -17.05 15.61
N LYS A 51 -3.66 -16.91 14.99
CA LYS A 51 -4.66 -17.95 14.86
C LYS A 51 -5.03 -18.12 13.38
N SER A 52 -4.52 -19.17 12.79
CA SER A 52 -4.94 -19.58 11.44
C SER A 52 -6.35 -20.19 11.49
N LEU A 53 -7.23 -19.69 10.63
CA LEU A 53 -8.53 -20.29 10.37
C LEU A 53 -8.56 -21.00 9.01
N TYR A 54 -7.38 -21.38 8.50
CA TYR A 54 -7.20 -22.07 7.24
C TYR A 54 -8.00 -23.36 7.13
N ARG A 55 -8.54 -23.65 5.95
CA ARG A 55 -9.10 -24.96 5.56
C ARG A 55 -8.93 -25.21 4.09
N ASN A 56 -8.73 -26.46 3.74
CA ASN A 56 -8.49 -26.91 2.35
C ASN A 56 -9.74 -26.83 1.45
N ASN A 57 -10.95 -26.78 1.99
CA ASN A 57 -12.19 -26.77 1.20
C ASN A 57 -12.59 -25.36 0.74
N LYS A 58 -12.64 -25.14 -0.58
CA LYS A 58 -12.86 -23.84 -1.22
C LYS A 58 -14.18 -23.15 -0.83
N TYR A 59 -15.27 -23.89 -0.65
CA TYR A 59 -16.59 -23.34 -0.33
C TYR A 59 -16.78 -23.04 1.17
N SER A 60 -16.13 -23.79 2.04
CA SER A 60 -16.22 -23.55 3.49
C SER A 60 -15.29 -22.45 4.00
N LYS A 61 -14.29 -22.03 3.20
CA LYS A 61 -13.31 -21.01 3.59
C LYS A 61 -13.96 -19.67 3.90
N TRP A 62 -14.90 -19.26 3.07
CA TRP A 62 -15.43 -17.89 3.11
C TRP A 62 -16.56 -17.71 4.14
N LEU A 63 -17.58 -18.60 4.14
CA LEU A 63 -18.73 -18.50 5.05
C LEU A 63 -18.36 -18.86 6.50
N LEU A 64 -17.53 -19.90 6.70
CA LEU A 64 -17.17 -20.37 8.03
C LEU A 64 -16.07 -19.55 8.71
N PHE A 65 -15.32 -18.74 7.96
CA PHE A 65 -14.26 -17.89 8.54
C PHE A 65 -14.82 -17.00 9.66
N TRP A 66 -15.92 -16.32 9.42
CA TRP A 66 -16.51 -15.37 10.35
C TRP A 66 -17.09 -16.01 11.59
N TRP A 67 -17.75 -17.15 11.44
CA TRP A 67 -18.24 -17.93 12.60
C TRP A 67 -17.11 -18.38 13.50
N ARG A 68 -15.98 -18.80 12.91
CA ARG A 68 -14.79 -19.21 13.63
C ARG A 68 -14.08 -18.04 14.26
N ALA A 69 -13.97 -16.92 13.56
CA ALA A 69 -13.43 -15.69 14.12
C ALA A 69 -14.22 -15.28 15.37
N ILE A 70 -15.55 -15.32 15.33
CA ILE A 70 -16.40 -15.05 16.51
C ILE A 70 -16.16 -16.11 17.62
N ALA A 71 -15.99 -17.38 17.29
CA ALA A 71 -15.70 -18.40 18.28
C ALA A 71 -14.34 -18.15 18.96
N GLU A 72 -13.31 -17.75 18.19
CA GLU A 72 -12.01 -17.38 18.76
C GLU A 72 -12.09 -16.10 19.60
N LEU A 73 -12.81 -15.08 19.16
CA LEU A 73 -13.05 -13.88 19.97
C LEU A 73 -13.74 -14.20 21.30
N ARG A 74 -14.71 -15.12 21.31
CA ARG A 74 -15.38 -15.57 22.56
C ARG A 74 -14.39 -16.25 23.51
N LYS A 75 -13.46 -17.04 22.96
CA LYS A 75 -12.43 -17.71 23.73
C LYS A 75 -11.47 -16.66 24.32
N LEU A 76 -10.92 -15.77 23.51
CA LEU A 76 -10.03 -14.69 23.94
C LEU A 76 -10.68 -13.77 24.99
N HIS A 77 -11.96 -13.46 24.83
CA HIS A 77 -12.70 -12.64 25.78
C HIS A 77 -12.80 -13.30 27.17
N LYS A 78 -12.96 -14.65 27.20
CA LYS A 78 -13.05 -15.40 28.46
C LYS A 78 -11.68 -15.65 29.11
N SER A 79 -10.63 -15.95 28.31
CA SER A 79 -9.31 -16.35 28.83
C SER A 79 -8.38 -15.17 29.08
N ASP A 80 -8.37 -14.18 28.21
CA ASP A 80 -7.34 -13.14 28.17
C ASP A 80 -7.89 -11.72 28.39
N GLY A 81 -9.21 -11.54 28.50
CA GLY A 81 -9.83 -10.22 28.69
C GLY A 81 -9.67 -9.36 27.43
N LEU A 82 -10.51 -9.59 26.41
CA LEU A 82 -10.44 -8.88 25.13
C LEU A 82 -10.97 -7.43 25.26
N ASP A 83 -10.12 -6.45 24.99
CA ASP A 83 -10.42 -5.01 25.08
C ASP A 83 -10.88 -4.43 23.73
N ALA A 84 -10.22 -4.85 22.63
CA ALA A 84 -10.46 -4.30 21.31
C ALA A 84 -10.32 -5.36 20.21
N VAL A 85 -11.08 -5.15 19.12
CA VAL A 85 -10.98 -5.91 17.87
C VAL A 85 -10.73 -4.94 16.73
N ILE A 86 -9.61 -5.09 16.03
CA ILE A 86 -9.29 -4.37 14.80
C ILE A 86 -9.70 -5.24 13.62
N ILE A 87 -10.55 -4.73 12.74
CA ILE A 87 -11.05 -5.43 11.55
C ILE A 87 -10.42 -4.80 10.31
N TYR A 88 -9.55 -5.54 9.65
CA TYR A 88 -8.94 -5.12 8.40
C TYR A 88 -9.69 -5.70 7.20
N SER A 89 -10.02 -4.83 6.24
CA SER A 89 -10.51 -5.14 4.88
C SER A 89 -11.12 -6.54 4.70
N CYS A 90 -12.36 -6.69 5.04
CA CYS A 90 -12.99 -7.99 5.12
C CYS A 90 -13.94 -8.23 3.96
N GLY A 91 -13.90 -9.40 3.39
CA GLY A 91 -14.69 -9.81 2.25
C GLY A 91 -16.08 -10.34 2.57
N LEU A 92 -16.73 -9.99 3.68
CA LEU A 92 -18.13 -10.36 3.93
C LEU A 92 -18.82 -9.38 4.87
N LEU A 93 -19.74 -8.59 4.33
CA LEU A 93 -20.52 -7.60 5.08
C LEU A 93 -21.25 -8.18 6.30
N LEU A 94 -21.85 -9.36 6.13
CA LEU A 94 -22.53 -10.05 7.23
C LEU A 94 -21.57 -10.41 8.36
N GLY A 95 -20.36 -10.87 8.02
CA GLY A 95 -19.34 -11.20 9.01
C GLY A 95 -18.89 -9.99 9.82
N MET A 96 -18.61 -8.87 9.15
CA MET A 96 -18.26 -7.61 9.79
C MET A 96 -19.39 -7.12 10.71
N TRP A 97 -20.62 -7.16 10.23
CA TRP A 97 -21.80 -6.79 11.01
C TRP A 97 -21.99 -7.67 12.25
N LEU A 98 -21.79 -8.99 12.12
CA LEU A 98 -21.88 -9.93 13.24
C LEU A 98 -20.81 -9.66 14.29
N ILE A 99 -19.55 -9.45 13.88
CA ILE A 99 -18.46 -9.13 14.81
C ILE A 99 -18.71 -7.79 15.50
N LYS A 100 -19.10 -6.75 14.75
CA LYS A 100 -19.44 -5.44 15.31
C LYS A 100 -20.52 -5.58 16.40
N ASN A 101 -21.61 -6.27 16.11
CA ASN A 101 -22.70 -6.46 17.08
C ASN A 101 -22.27 -7.32 18.27
N TRP A 102 -21.44 -8.32 18.05
CA TRP A 102 -20.87 -9.12 19.14
C TRP A 102 -20.00 -8.25 20.06
N CYS A 103 -19.09 -7.46 19.49
CA CYS A 103 -18.25 -6.53 20.25
C CYS A 103 -19.08 -5.55 21.07
N LYS A 104 -20.12 -4.94 20.45
CA LYS A 104 -21.02 -4.02 21.15
C LYS A 104 -21.69 -4.68 22.36
N ARG A 105 -22.19 -5.91 22.22
CA ARG A 105 -22.85 -6.65 23.31
C ARG A 105 -21.92 -7.01 24.45
N HIS A 106 -20.64 -7.19 24.17
CA HIS A 106 -19.62 -7.59 25.16
C HIS A 106 -18.76 -6.42 25.62
N LYS A 107 -19.11 -5.18 25.26
CA LYS A 107 -18.36 -3.95 25.61
C LYS A 107 -16.91 -3.98 25.13
N VAL A 108 -16.63 -4.70 24.04
CA VAL A 108 -15.34 -4.74 23.36
C VAL A 108 -15.29 -3.63 22.31
N LYS A 109 -14.23 -2.85 22.27
CA LYS A 109 -14.06 -1.78 21.28
C LYS A 109 -13.90 -2.39 19.89
N VAL A 110 -14.68 -1.91 18.91
CA VAL A 110 -14.53 -2.31 17.51
C VAL A 110 -13.88 -1.19 16.72
N ILE A 111 -12.79 -1.52 16.05
CA ILE A 111 -11.97 -0.60 15.26
C ILE A 111 -11.91 -1.13 13.83
N PHE A 112 -12.30 -0.32 12.85
CA PHE A 112 -12.14 -0.68 11.44
C PHE A 112 -10.88 -0.02 10.88
N ASP A 113 -9.99 -0.83 10.31
CA ASP A 113 -8.86 -0.32 9.52
C ASP A 113 -9.29 -0.21 8.05
N VAL A 114 -9.46 1.03 7.58
CA VAL A 114 -9.98 1.33 6.24
C VAL A 114 -8.88 1.91 5.38
N VAL A 115 -8.51 1.15 4.35
CA VAL A 115 -7.35 1.45 3.48
C VAL A 115 -7.71 1.80 2.04
N GLU A 116 -8.99 1.68 1.67
CA GLU A 116 -9.41 1.89 0.28
C GLU A 116 -10.91 2.17 0.15
N TRP A 117 -11.26 2.90 -0.91
CA TRP A 117 -12.63 3.07 -1.36
C TRP A 117 -12.68 3.05 -2.88
N TYR A 118 -13.10 1.97 -3.45
CA TYR A 118 -13.07 1.74 -4.89
C TYR A 118 -13.84 2.77 -5.69
N SER A 119 -13.33 3.08 -6.89
CA SER A 119 -14.03 3.78 -7.96
C SER A 119 -14.70 2.76 -8.87
N LYS A 120 -15.86 3.10 -9.42
CA LYS A 120 -16.62 2.18 -10.30
C LYS A 120 -15.85 1.84 -11.59
N GLU A 121 -14.99 2.74 -12.03
CA GLU A 121 -14.16 2.64 -13.23
C GLU A 121 -13.12 1.52 -13.14
N GLN A 122 -12.79 1.04 -11.95
CA GLN A 122 -11.86 -0.08 -11.74
C GLN A 122 -12.45 -1.44 -12.15
N PHE A 123 -13.75 -1.51 -12.39
CA PHE A 123 -14.44 -2.78 -12.60
C PHE A 123 -15.14 -2.84 -13.96
N LYS A 124 -15.01 -3.99 -14.63
CA LYS A 124 -15.67 -4.24 -15.91
C LYS A 124 -17.20 -3.98 -15.88
N HIS A 125 -17.85 -4.28 -14.73
CA HIS A 125 -19.28 -4.07 -14.53
C HIS A 125 -19.59 -2.77 -13.77
N GLY A 126 -18.63 -1.86 -13.68
CA GLY A 126 -18.80 -0.55 -13.04
C GLY A 126 -19.38 -0.64 -11.64
N ALA A 127 -20.43 0.15 -11.39
CA ALA A 127 -21.11 0.19 -10.11
C ALA A 127 -21.84 -1.14 -9.73
N MET A 128 -22.07 -2.05 -10.67
CA MET A 128 -22.71 -3.36 -10.41
C MET A 128 -21.71 -4.41 -9.92
N ALA A 129 -20.41 -4.12 -9.94
CA ALA A 129 -19.40 -5.06 -9.47
C ALA A 129 -19.55 -5.34 -7.96
N TYR A 130 -19.58 -6.62 -7.59
CA TYR A 130 -19.76 -7.06 -6.19
C TYR A 130 -18.77 -6.38 -5.23
N LYS A 131 -17.48 -6.36 -5.56
CA LYS A 131 -16.45 -5.72 -4.72
C LYS A 131 -16.67 -4.22 -4.54
N TYR A 132 -17.15 -3.53 -5.58
CA TYR A 132 -17.51 -2.12 -5.48
C TYR A 132 -18.67 -1.92 -4.51
N GLN A 133 -19.76 -2.68 -4.68
CA GLN A 133 -20.94 -2.60 -3.81
C GLN A 133 -20.61 -2.98 -2.37
N GLU A 134 -19.81 -4.02 -2.17
CA GLU A 134 -19.36 -4.43 -0.85
C GLU A 134 -18.65 -3.30 -0.10
N LYS A 135 -17.66 -2.63 -0.75
CA LYS A 135 -16.97 -1.48 -0.15
C LYS A 135 -17.89 -0.28 0.06
N GLN A 136 -18.83 -0.03 -0.84
CA GLN A 136 -19.83 1.02 -0.65
C GLN A 136 -20.66 0.75 0.61
N ILE A 137 -21.21 -0.45 0.76
CA ILE A 137 -22.04 -0.81 1.91
C ILE A 137 -21.21 -0.81 3.20
N GLN A 138 -19.96 -1.33 3.16
CA GLN A 138 -19.05 -1.27 4.30
C GLN A 138 -18.89 0.17 4.79
N ASN A 139 -18.45 1.08 3.89
CA ASN A 139 -18.08 2.43 4.27
C ASN A 139 -19.30 3.31 4.59
N THR A 140 -20.45 3.07 3.95
CA THR A 140 -21.65 3.91 4.13
C THR A 140 -22.61 3.40 5.19
N ARG A 141 -22.70 2.08 5.43
CA ARG A 141 -23.72 1.48 6.30
C ARG A 141 -23.19 0.69 7.48
N ILE A 142 -22.14 -0.14 7.29
CA ILE A 142 -21.63 -1.00 8.37
C ILE A 142 -20.82 -0.18 9.37
N ILE A 143 -19.91 0.66 8.87
CA ILE A 143 -19.13 1.56 9.71
C ILE A 143 -19.97 2.80 9.98
N ASP A 144 -20.42 2.97 11.19
CA ASP A 144 -21.23 4.11 11.66
C ASP A 144 -20.56 4.84 12.82
N LYS A 145 -21.22 5.87 13.35
CA LYS A 145 -20.71 6.74 14.42
C LYS A 145 -20.35 6.01 15.73
N GLU A 146 -20.79 4.78 15.91
CA GLU A 146 -20.41 3.96 17.08
C GLU A 146 -19.09 3.24 16.89
N CYS A 147 -18.53 3.25 15.66
CA CYS A 147 -17.28 2.61 15.32
C CYS A 147 -16.11 3.57 15.51
N ARG A 148 -14.97 3.01 15.87
CA ARG A 148 -13.66 3.65 15.78
C ARG A 148 -13.05 3.27 14.44
N VAL A 149 -12.34 4.20 13.81
CA VAL A 149 -11.81 3.98 12.46
C VAL A 149 -10.35 4.42 12.38
N ILE A 150 -9.49 3.49 12.00
CA ILE A 150 -8.16 3.82 11.51
C ILE A 150 -8.27 4.03 10.01
N THR A 151 -7.79 5.16 9.53
CA THR A 151 -7.83 5.52 8.10
C THR A 151 -6.41 5.64 7.56
N ILE A 152 -6.22 5.19 6.30
CA ILE A 152 -4.91 5.27 5.66
C ILE A 152 -4.62 6.66 5.07
N SER A 153 -5.66 7.46 4.82
CA SER A 153 -5.57 8.76 4.14
C SER A 153 -6.45 9.83 4.79
N GLY A 154 -6.10 11.09 4.56
CA GLY A 154 -6.89 12.25 4.96
C GLY A 154 -8.26 12.29 4.29
N PHE A 155 -8.40 11.78 3.06
CA PHE A 155 -9.70 11.67 2.40
C PHE A 155 -10.67 10.78 3.22
N LEU A 156 -10.23 9.61 3.66
CA LEU A 156 -11.03 8.73 4.50
C LEU A 156 -11.25 9.29 5.90
N GLU A 157 -10.22 9.92 6.48
CA GLU A 157 -10.33 10.57 7.79
C GLU A 157 -11.42 11.64 7.79
N ASN A 158 -11.41 12.54 6.79
CA ASN A 158 -12.42 13.58 6.64
C ASN A 158 -13.84 12.99 6.49
N TYR A 159 -13.99 11.94 5.67
CA TYR A 159 -15.27 11.28 5.47
C TYR A 159 -15.83 10.71 6.78
N TYR A 160 -15.03 9.97 7.55
CA TYR A 160 -15.49 9.35 8.78
C TYR A 160 -15.65 10.34 9.93
N ASN A 161 -14.86 11.42 9.97
CA ASN A 161 -15.08 12.53 10.90
C ASN A 161 -16.44 13.20 10.66
N GLN A 162 -16.78 13.50 9.39
CA GLN A 162 -18.10 14.04 9.02
C GLN A 162 -19.24 13.07 9.37
N LYS A 163 -18.99 11.77 9.39
CA LYS A 163 -19.93 10.74 9.79
C LYS A 163 -20.09 10.61 11.31
N GLY A 164 -19.27 11.30 12.08
CA GLY A 164 -19.27 11.29 13.54
C GLY A 164 -18.54 10.09 14.18
N CYS A 165 -17.69 9.39 13.42
CA CYS A 165 -16.83 8.34 13.95
C CYS A 165 -15.63 8.93 14.71
N ILE A 166 -15.11 8.20 15.68
CA ILE A 166 -13.79 8.47 16.25
C ILE A 166 -12.76 7.98 15.23
N THR A 167 -12.00 8.89 14.63
CA THR A 167 -11.03 8.54 13.58
C THR A 167 -9.60 8.84 13.96
N THR A 168 -8.70 8.06 13.42
CA THR A 168 -7.26 8.29 13.56
C THR A 168 -6.57 7.92 12.26
N ARG A 169 -5.82 8.86 11.66
CA ARG A 169 -5.06 8.61 10.44
C ARG A 169 -3.72 7.95 10.77
N ILE A 170 -3.57 6.69 10.33
CA ILE A 170 -2.32 5.93 10.36
C ILE A 170 -2.05 5.46 8.93
N PRO A 171 -1.07 6.06 8.22
CA PRO A 171 -0.70 5.66 6.86
C PRO A 171 -0.01 4.28 6.85
N ILE A 172 0.76 4.00 5.83
CA ILE A 172 1.71 2.88 5.86
C ILE A 172 2.73 3.15 6.97
N ILE A 173 2.95 2.18 7.84
CA ILE A 173 4.01 2.24 8.84
C ILE A 173 5.11 1.23 8.52
N TRP A 174 6.35 1.64 8.75
CA TRP A 174 7.56 0.90 8.41
C TRP A 174 8.36 0.54 9.67
N ASN A 175 8.98 -0.64 9.67
CA ASN A 175 9.93 -0.96 10.74
C ASN A 175 11.27 -0.32 10.42
N LYS A 176 11.80 0.47 11.34
CA LYS A 176 13.07 1.18 11.20
C LYS A 176 14.26 0.26 10.87
N GLU A 177 14.22 -0.99 11.34
CA GLU A 177 15.25 -2.00 11.07
C GLU A 177 15.38 -2.39 9.59
N TYR A 178 14.32 -2.13 8.79
CA TYR A 178 14.30 -2.43 7.34
C TYR A 178 14.56 -1.21 6.46
N LEU A 179 15.04 -0.10 7.03
CA LEU A 179 15.53 1.03 6.25
C LEU A 179 16.88 0.65 5.62
N ALA A 180 17.06 1.06 4.38
CA ALA A 180 18.37 0.87 3.71
C ALA A 180 19.48 1.61 4.44
N ASP A 181 20.67 1.03 4.43
CA ASP A 181 21.86 1.70 4.92
C ASP A 181 22.30 2.79 3.93
N ALA A 182 22.30 4.03 4.41
CA ALA A 182 22.70 5.21 3.64
C ALA A 182 24.12 5.11 3.04
N SER A 183 25.01 4.35 3.67
CA SER A 183 26.38 4.13 3.19
C SER A 183 26.44 3.35 1.87
N ASN A 184 25.43 2.53 1.60
CA ASN A 184 25.32 1.68 0.41
C ASN A 184 24.66 2.37 -0.78
N ILE A 185 24.24 3.64 -0.64
CA ILE A 185 23.56 4.37 -1.71
C ILE A 185 24.59 4.89 -2.72
N ASN A 186 24.60 4.27 -3.88
CA ASN A 186 25.40 4.66 -5.02
C ASN A 186 24.50 5.02 -6.20
N SER A 187 24.94 5.92 -7.05
CA SER A 187 24.28 6.28 -8.30
C SER A 187 25.30 6.30 -9.44
N SER A 188 24.85 5.95 -10.63
CA SER A 188 25.66 5.95 -11.86
C SER A 188 25.27 7.11 -12.78
N SER A 189 26.02 7.28 -13.87
CA SER A 189 25.65 8.25 -14.91
C SER A 189 24.41 7.84 -15.70
N ARG A 190 24.09 6.54 -15.77
CA ARG A 190 22.82 6.02 -16.30
C ARG A 190 21.78 6.02 -15.21
N ARG A 191 20.58 6.55 -15.49
CA ARG A 191 19.47 6.60 -14.52
C ARG A 191 18.64 5.33 -14.59
N ASN A 192 18.53 4.63 -13.47
CA ASN A 192 17.79 3.39 -13.35
C ASN A 192 16.43 3.68 -12.72
N PHE A 193 15.39 3.56 -13.52
CA PHE A 193 14.00 3.65 -13.08
C PHE A 193 13.45 2.25 -12.83
N ILE A 194 12.56 2.14 -11.85
CA ILE A 194 11.82 0.91 -11.58
C ILE A 194 10.33 1.19 -11.46
N TYR A 195 9.53 0.29 -12.02
CA TYR A 195 8.14 0.15 -11.69
C TYR A 195 7.89 -1.28 -11.19
N ALA A 196 7.26 -1.42 -10.03
CA ALA A 196 6.83 -2.72 -9.50
C ALA A 196 5.35 -2.69 -9.13
N GLY A 197 4.51 -3.43 -9.85
CA GLY A 197 3.08 -3.40 -9.60
C GLY A 197 2.24 -4.26 -10.51
N SER A 198 0.91 -4.24 -10.28
CA SER A 198 -0.06 -5.06 -10.99
C SER A 198 -1.20 -4.25 -11.65
N HIS A 199 -1.09 -2.91 -11.65
CA HIS A 199 -2.16 -2.03 -12.14
C HIS A 199 -1.69 -1.20 -13.33
N PHE A 200 -1.61 -1.83 -14.51
CA PHE A 200 -1.05 -1.25 -15.73
C PHE A 200 -1.68 0.10 -16.12
N GLU A 201 -3.00 0.12 -16.21
CA GLU A 201 -3.73 1.34 -16.59
C GLU A 201 -3.84 2.34 -15.44
N MET A 202 -4.10 1.85 -14.22
CA MET A 202 -4.33 2.72 -13.06
C MET A 202 -3.07 3.45 -12.59
N ASP A 203 -1.90 2.84 -12.80
CA ASP A 203 -0.59 3.44 -12.51
C ASP A 203 -0.01 4.13 -13.78
N ASN A 204 -0.83 4.35 -14.81
CA ASN A 204 -0.51 5.06 -16.07
C ASN A 204 0.78 4.57 -16.78
N ILE A 205 1.00 3.23 -16.82
CA ILE A 205 2.17 2.69 -17.53
C ILE A 205 2.16 3.05 -19.03
N PRO A 206 1.02 3.04 -19.75
CA PRO A 206 0.98 3.53 -21.15
C PRO A 206 1.51 4.95 -21.28
N LEU A 207 1.11 5.87 -20.41
CA LEU A 207 1.59 7.26 -20.40
C LEU A 207 3.10 7.36 -20.15
N ILE A 208 3.65 6.54 -19.23
CA ILE A 208 5.08 6.47 -18.99
C ILE A 208 5.84 6.03 -20.24
N LEU A 209 5.36 4.99 -20.93
CA LEU A 209 5.97 4.49 -22.16
C LEU A 209 5.85 5.49 -23.33
N GLU A 210 4.71 6.15 -23.46
CA GLU A 210 4.51 7.23 -24.42
C GLU A 210 5.50 8.39 -24.18
N SER A 211 5.70 8.77 -22.93
CA SER A 211 6.64 9.85 -22.55
C SER A 211 8.09 9.49 -22.90
N ILE A 212 8.48 8.23 -22.78
CA ILE A 212 9.81 7.76 -23.18
C ILE A 212 10.04 7.95 -24.70
N LYS A 213 8.99 7.81 -25.52
CA LYS A 213 9.10 8.05 -26.97
C LYS A 213 9.40 9.51 -27.30
N LEU A 214 8.93 10.45 -26.49
CA LEU A 214 9.17 11.89 -26.67
C LEU A 214 10.57 12.32 -26.26
N LEU A 215 11.30 11.51 -25.51
CA LEU A 215 12.68 11.86 -25.11
C LEU A 215 13.61 11.89 -26.33
N PRO A 216 14.52 12.90 -26.41
CA PRO A 216 15.63 12.86 -27.33
C PRO A 216 16.42 11.56 -27.18
N ILE A 217 16.91 11.01 -28.29
CA ILE A 217 17.61 9.72 -28.28
C ILE A 217 18.81 9.71 -27.30
N GLU A 218 19.50 10.83 -27.20
CA GLU A 218 20.64 11.02 -26.30
C GLU A 218 20.24 10.92 -24.82
N CYS A 219 19.08 11.46 -24.44
CA CYS A 219 18.49 11.34 -23.12
C CYS A 219 18.02 9.91 -22.87
N ARG A 220 17.30 9.32 -23.84
CA ARG A 220 16.77 7.97 -23.73
C ARG A 220 17.86 6.93 -23.50
N LEU A 221 19.00 7.04 -24.17
CA LEU A 221 20.15 6.13 -23.98
C LEU A 221 20.80 6.22 -22.59
N LYS A 222 20.57 7.32 -21.85
CA LYS A 222 21.10 7.51 -20.50
C LYS A 222 20.14 6.98 -19.40
N MET A 223 19.02 6.34 -19.78
CA MET A 223 18.09 5.77 -18.82
C MET A 223 17.86 4.28 -19.04
N ARG A 224 17.31 3.63 -18.02
CA ARG A 224 16.75 2.29 -18.07
C ARG A 224 15.49 2.26 -17.22
N LEU A 225 14.43 1.60 -17.70
CA LEU A 225 13.22 1.35 -16.94
C LEU A 225 13.00 -0.16 -16.80
N ASP A 226 13.07 -0.66 -15.58
CA ASP A 226 12.74 -2.05 -15.23
C ASP A 226 11.28 -2.14 -14.76
N ILE A 227 10.47 -2.95 -15.46
CA ILE A 227 9.05 -3.14 -15.17
C ILE A 227 8.83 -4.53 -14.59
N TYR A 228 8.44 -4.60 -13.31
CA TYR A 228 8.01 -5.80 -12.61
C TYR A 228 6.48 -5.86 -12.52
N GLY A 229 5.92 -7.05 -12.83
CA GLY A 229 4.48 -7.30 -12.81
C GLY A 229 3.89 -7.61 -14.17
N PHE A 230 4.53 -7.17 -15.26
CA PHE A 230 4.07 -7.36 -16.64
C PHE A 230 5.17 -7.97 -17.51
N THR A 231 4.77 -8.86 -18.43
CA THR A 231 5.67 -9.45 -19.42
C THR A 231 5.77 -8.53 -20.65
N GLU A 232 6.83 -8.68 -21.42
CA GLU A 232 7.00 -7.98 -22.70
C GLU A 232 5.80 -8.20 -23.64
N LEU A 233 5.35 -9.45 -23.77
CA LEU A 233 4.19 -9.78 -24.61
C LEU A 233 2.93 -9.03 -24.16
N PHE A 234 2.71 -8.92 -22.84
CA PHE A 234 1.58 -8.16 -22.33
C PHE A 234 1.70 -6.67 -22.68
N ILE A 235 2.88 -6.06 -22.45
CA ILE A 235 3.09 -4.63 -22.75
C ILE A 235 2.88 -4.37 -24.25
N LYS A 236 3.48 -5.16 -25.13
CA LYS A 236 3.29 -5.09 -26.59
C LYS A 236 1.83 -5.15 -26.99
N SER A 237 1.05 -6.04 -26.38
CA SER A 237 -0.39 -6.16 -26.66
C SER A 237 -1.20 -4.92 -26.29
N ARG A 238 -0.65 -4.06 -25.43
CA ARG A 238 -1.32 -2.83 -24.92
C ARG A 238 -0.92 -1.57 -25.67
N ILE A 239 0.36 -1.44 -26.04
CA ILE A 239 0.88 -0.23 -26.73
C ILE A 239 1.10 -0.41 -28.22
N GLY A 240 1.12 -1.66 -28.72
CA GLY A 240 1.44 -1.99 -30.11
C GLY A 240 2.92 -2.30 -30.34
N GLU A 241 3.20 -3.01 -31.42
CA GLU A 241 4.56 -3.45 -31.78
C GLU A 241 5.45 -2.26 -32.19
N GLU A 242 4.90 -1.27 -32.91
CA GLU A 242 5.64 -0.09 -33.36
C GLU A 242 6.16 0.71 -32.16
N ASP A 243 5.29 1.02 -31.19
CA ASP A 243 5.66 1.76 -29.99
C ASP A 243 6.65 1.00 -29.12
N TRP A 244 6.48 -0.33 -29.01
CA TRP A 244 7.44 -1.16 -28.30
C TRP A 244 8.83 -1.10 -28.94
N ASN A 245 8.93 -1.14 -30.27
CA ASN A 245 10.21 -1.08 -30.97
C ASN A 245 10.98 0.22 -30.72
N ILE A 246 10.29 1.31 -30.37
CA ILE A 246 10.91 2.58 -30.02
C ILE A 246 11.53 2.55 -28.61
N VAL A 247 10.92 1.83 -27.66
CA VAL A 247 11.29 1.89 -26.23
C VAL A 247 12.05 0.65 -25.74
N LYS A 248 12.06 -0.46 -26.46
CA LYS A 248 12.61 -1.76 -26.05
C LYS A 248 14.08 -1.75 -25.64
N ASP A 249 14.88 -0.80 -26.16
CA ASP A 249 16.31 -0.72 -25.84
C ASP A 249 16.57 -0.15 -24.43
N VAL A 250 15.57 0.48 -23.83
CA VAL A 250 15.66 1.11 -22.51
C VAL A 250 14.62 0.59 -21.52
N VAL A 251 13.64 -0.18 -21.97
CA VAL A 251 12.57 -0.77 -21.14
C VAL A 251 12.77 -2.29 -21.05
N VAL A 252 12.86 -2.82 -19.82
CA VAL A 252 12.97 -4.26 -19.56
C VAL A 252 11.79 -4.75 -18.76
N ALA A 253 11.03 -5.69 -19.34
CA ALA A 253 9.84 -6.27 -18.73
C ALA A 253 10.16 -7.62 -18.07
N HIS A 254 10.14 -7.68 -16.74
CA HIS A 254 10.53 -8.86 -15.96
C HIS A 254 9.38 -9.84 -15.67
N GLY A 255 8.13 -9.45 -15.94
CA GLY A 255 6.98 -10.21 -15.50
C GLY A 255 6.81 -10.20 -13.98
N ARG A 256 5.99 -11.09 -13.46
CA ARG A 256 5.82 -11.25 -12.01
C ARG A 256 7.03 -11.95 -11.40
N LYS A 257 7.55 -11.39 -10.33
CA LYS A 257 8.68 -11.94 -9.55
C LYS A 257 8.32 -12.02 -8.06
N PRO A 258 8.99 -12.89 -7.29
CA PRO A 258 8.89 -12.89 -5.83
C PRO A 258 9.28 -11.53 -5.25
N ASN A 259 8.69 -11.17 -4.09
CA ASN A 259 8.96 -9.88 -3.45
C ASN A 259 10.44 -9.64 -3.13
N SER A 260 11.17 -10.69 -2.75
CA SER A 260 12.62 -10.62 -2.49
C SER A 260 13.42 -10.12 -3.71
N VAL A 261 13.06 -10.57 -4.91
CA VAL A 261 13.69 -10.12 -6.17
C VAL A 261 13.38 -8.66 -6.47
N VAL A 262 12.15 -8.22 -6.16
CA VAL A 262 11.75 -6.82 -6.34
C VAL A 262 12.47 -5.91 -5.35
N LEU A 263 12.64 -6.34 -4.10
CA LEU A 263 13.39 -5.58 -3.09
C LEU A 263 14.86 -5.42 -3.48
N GLU A 264 15.50 -6.48 -4.01
CA GLU A 264 16.86 -6.41 -4.54
C GLU A 264 16.95 -5.45 -5.75
N ALA A 265 15.94 -5.45 -6.63
CA ALA A 265 15.89 -4.53 -7.76
C ALA A 265 15.76 -3.07 -7.32
N TYR A 266 15.02 -2.78 -6.22
CA TYR A 266 14.99 -1.43 -5.65
C TYR A 266 16.37 -0.93 -5.27
N VAL A 267 17.20 -1.74 -4.61
CA VAL A 267 18.56 -1.33 -4.18
C VAL A 267 19.39 -0.83 -5.38
N ASN A 268 19.19 -1.42 -6.55
CA ASN A 268 19.91 -1.10 -7.79
C ASN A 268 19.23 -0.01 -8.65
N SER A 269 18.15 0.61 -8.14
CA SER A 269 17.39 1.64 -8.84
C SER A 269 17.61 3.02 -8.22
N ASP A 270 17.49 4.06 -9.02
CA ASP A 270 17.58 5.45 -8.57
C ASP A 270 16.18 6.02 -8.26
N PHE A 271 15.23 5.74 -9.15
CA PHE A 271 13.86 6.27 -9.06
C PHE A 271 12.81 5.20 -9.29
N THR A 272 11.78 5.20 -8.45
CA THR A 272 10.51 4.52 -8.78
C THR A 272 9.56 5.49 -9.47
N ILE A 273 8.72 4.98 -10.39
CA ILE A 273 7.73 5.80 -11.09
C ILE A 273 6.34 5.40 -10.64
N LEU A 274 5.53 6.39 -10.27
CA LEU A 274 4.12 6.18 -9.93
C LEU A 274 3.28 7.37 -10.37
N LEU A 275 2.44 7.19 -11.39
CA LEU A 275 1.52 8.20 -11.88
C LEU A 275 0.08 7.76 -11.64
N ARG A 276 -0.70 8.54 -10.90
CA ARG A 276 -2.08 8.22 -10.57
C ARG A 276 -3.00 9.41 -10.76
N ASP A 277 -4.07 9.23 -11.51
CA ASP A 277 -5.08 10.26 -11.68
C ASP A 277 -5.77 10.57 -10.33
N PRO A 278 -5.59 11.78 -9.78
CA PRO A 278 -6.17 12.17 -8.51
C PRO A 278 -7.69 12.36 -8.55
N SER A 279 -8.31 12.39 -9.73
CA SER A 279 -9.77 12.48 -9.87
C SER A 279 -10.48 11.19 -9.44
N TYR A 280 -9.81 10.04 -9.53
CA TYR A 280 -10.40 8.77 -9.10
C TYR A 280 -10.40 8.64 -7.57
N ARG A 281 -11.58 8.36 -7.02
CA ARG A 281 -11.75 8.18 -5.56
C ARG A 281 -10.78 7.17 -4.95
N VAL A 282 -10.49 6.08 -5.64
CA VAL A 282 -9.54 5.07 -5.15
C VAL A 282 -8.14 5.64 -4.93
N ASN A 283 -7.71 6.58 -5.78
CA ASN A 283 -6.42 7.24 -5.69
C ASN A 283 -6.38 8.35 -4.63
N GLN A 284 -7.55 8.85 -4.21
CA GLN A 284 -7.68 9.75 -3.07
C GLN A 284 -7.78 8.99 -1.75
N ALA A 285 -8.57 7.90 -1.73
CA ALA A 285 -8.85 7.13 -0.53
C ALA A 285 -7.71 6.20 -0.11
N GLY A 286 -7.00 5.62 -1.09
CA GLY A 286 -5.85 4.76 -0.81
C GLY A 286 -4.57 5.55 -0.57
N PHE A 287 -3.56 4.90 -0.02
CA PHE A 287 -2.19 5.41 0.05
C PHE A 287 -1.27 4.42 -0.69
N PRO A 288 -0.44 4.87 -1.65
CA PRO A 288 0.39 3.96 -2.44
C PRO A 288 1.58 3.42 -1.63
N SER A 289 1.49 2.17 -1.17
CA SER A 289 2.53 1.54 -0.35
C SER A 289 3.90 1.50 -1.04
N LYS A 290 3.91 1.36 -2.37
CA LYS A 290 5.15 1.35 -3.19
C LYS A 290 6.04 2.57 -2.94
N VAL A 291 5.45 3.73 -2.64
CA VAL A 291 6.20 4.97 -2.35
C VAL A 291 7.06 4.76 -1.12
N ILE A 292 6.45 4.30 -0.03
CA ILE A 292 7.18 4.09 1.23
C ILE A 292 8.14 2.91 1.12
N GLU A 293 7.72 1.82 0.47
CA GLU A 293 8.56 0.65 0.24
C GLU A 293 9.84 1.01 -0.56
N SER A 294 9.70 1.77 -1.65
CA SER A 294 10.85 2.19 -2.46
C SER A 294 11.73 3.21 -1.74
N MET A 295 11.14 4.24 -1.12
CA MET A 295 11.89 5.25 -0.39
C MET A 295 12.64 4.66 0.81
N ALA A 296 12.08 3.68 1.49
CA ALA A 296 12.74 2.94 2.57
C ALA A 296 13.99 2.19 2.08
N GLN A 297 14.02 1.79 0.82
CA GLN A 297 15.16 1.15 0.17
C GLN A 297 16.13 2.16 -0.49
N GLY A 298 15.96 3.44 -0.23
CA GLY A 298 16.81 4.48 -0.80
C GLY A 298 16.58 4.70 -2.30
N VAL A 299 15.33 4.52 -2.75
CA VAL A 299 14.92 4.83 -4.12
C VAL A 299 14.04 6.07 -4.07
N SER A 300 14.44 7.16 -4.73
CA SER A 300 13.62 8.36 -4.83
C SER A 300 12.40 8.10 -5.74
N ILE A 301 11.44 8.99 -5.76
CA ILE A 301 10.21 8.79 -6.53
C ILE A 301 10.00 9.89 -7.56
N MET A 302 9.57 9.49 -8.77
CA MET A 302 8.94 10.36 -9.75
C MET A 302 7.44 10.10 -9.75
N CYS A 303 6.64 11.07 -9.33
CA CYS A 303 5.19 10.91 -9.25
C CYS A 303 4.45 12.25 -9.40
N ASN A 304 3.15 12.17 -9.60
CA ASN A 304 2.25 13.31 -9.36
C ASN A 304 1.62 13.21 -7.97
N TYR A 305 1.11 14.33 -7.45
CA TYR A 305 0.41 14.30 -6.17
C TYR A 305 -0.93 13.59 -6.28
N SER A 306 -1.07 12.52 -5.51
CA SER A 306 -2.32 11.79 -5.29
C SER A 306 -2.41 11.38 -3.83
N SER A 307 -3.62 11.21 -3.28
CA SER A 307 -3.81 10.97 -1.85
C SER A 307 -3.08 12.02 -0.99
N ASP A 308 -2.41 11.58 0.07
CA ASP A 308 -1.67 12.42 1.01
C ASP A 308 -0.20 12.62 0.63
N LEU A 309 0.21 12.27 -0.59
CA LEU A 309 1.63 12.35 -0.99
C LEU A 309 2.23 13.75 -0.86
N LYS A 310 1.41 14.80 -1.06
CA LYS A 310 1.83 16.20 -0.88
C LYS A 310 2.26 16.55 0.55
N ASP A 311 1.84 15.75 1.55
CA ASP A 311 2.20 15.98 2.95
C ASP A 311 3.63 15.49 3.25
N PHE A 312 4.23 14.68 2.37
CA PHE A 312 5.51 14.00 2.59
C PHE A 312 6.53 14.21 1.48
N LEU A 313 6.07 14.47 0.25
CA LEU A 313 6.94 14.62 -0.91
C LEU A 313 7.14 16.09 -1.26
N ILE A 314 8.41 16.46 -1.40
CA ILE A 314 8.84 17.82 -1.78
C ILE A 314 9.67 17.69 -3.06
N ASP A 315 9.22 18.40 -4.12
CA ASP A 315 9.91 18.38 -5.42
C ASP A 315 11.37 18.82 -5.27
N THR A 316 12.26 18.12 -5.91
CA THR A 316 13.73 18.31 -5.90
C THR A 316 14.42 18.07 -4.55
N GLU A 317 13.67 17.73 -3.50
CA GLU A 317 14.26 17.43 -2.19
C GLU A 317 14.29 15.91 -1.93
N ASN A 318 13.15 15.22 -1.99
CA ASN A 318 13.05 13.78 -1.79
C ASN A 318 12.30 13.05 -2.92
N SER A 319 11.87 13.80 -3.93
CA SER A 319 11.06 13.33 -5.05
C SER A 319 11.22 14.24 -6.27
N ILE A 320 10.78 13.78 -7.43
CA ILE A 320 10.56 14.61 -8.62
C ILE A 320 9.08 14.60 -8.94
N ILE A 321 8.45 15.76 -8.89
CA ILE A 321 7.00 15.89 -9.06
C ILE A 321 6.65 16.20 -10.51
N VAL A 322 5.82 15.34 -11.09
CA VAL A 322 5.19 15.54 -12.39
C VAL A 322 4.00 16.48 -12.22
N LYS A 323 3.99 17.60 -12.96
CA LYS A 323 2.95 18.63 -12.80
C LYS A 323 1.61 18.16 -13.36
N ASP A 324 1.61 17.66 -14.59
CA ASP A 324 0.42 17.28 -15.33
C ASP A 324 0.52 15.83 -15.83
N LEU A 325 -0.58 15.11 -15.83
CA LEU A 325 -0.64 13.74 -16.34
C LEU A 325 -0.79 13.72 -17.87
N ASN A 326 0.23 14.22 -18.56
CA ASN A 326 0.38 14.13 -20.02
C ASN A 326 1.82 13.73 -20.37
N ALA A 327 2.02 13.27 -21.59
CA ALA A 327 3.28 12.69 -22.02
C ALA A 327 4.46 13.71 -22.00
N GLU A 328 4.18 14.95 -22.33
CA GLU A 328 5.16 16.03 -22.34
C GLU A 328 5.66 16.36 -20.93
N SER A 329 4.76 16.50 -19.95
CA SER A 329 5.12 16.81 -18.56
C SER A 329 5.89 15.66 -17.91
N VAL A 330 5.53 14.42 -18.23
CA VAL A 330 6.24 13.22 -17.74
C VAL A 330 7.63 13.14 -18.40
N ALA A 331 7.74 13.37 -19.71
CA ALA A 331 9.02 13.40 -20.42
C ALA A 331 9.96 14.51 -19.91
N GLN A 332 9.42 15.70 -19.62
CA GLN A 332 10.18 16.79 -18.99
C GLN A 332 10.72 16.38 -17.61
N SER A 333 9.91 15.71 -16.79
CA SER A 333 10.35 15.22 -15.48
C SER A 333 11.41 14.14 -15.59
N MET A 334 11.32 13.25 -16.58
CA MET A 334 12.37 12.27 -16.89
C MET A 334 13.66 12.96 -17.33
N THR A 335 13.58 13.97 -18.20
CA THR A 335 14.74 14.76 -18.65
C THR A 335 15.43 15.44 -17.47
N ARG A 336 14.66 16.08 -16.56
CA ARG A 336 15.20 16.65 -15.32
C ARG A 336 16.00 15.62 -14.53
N ILE A 337 15.50 14.41 -14.37
CA ILE A 337 16.18 13.32 -13.65
C ILE A 337 17.47 12.90 -14.38
N ILE A 338 17.43 12.78 -15.70
CA ILE A 338 18.57 12.37 -16.53
C ILE A 338 19.71 13.39 -16.46
N GLU A 339 19.37 14.67 -16.33
CA GLU A 339 20.32 15.79 -16.26
C GLU A 339 20.91 16.01 -14.86
N LEU A 340 20.31 15.46 -13.80
CA LEU A 340 20.87 15.56 -12.46
C LEU A 340 22.29 14.96 -12.41
N SER A 341 23.17 15.58 -11.64
CA SER A 341 24.46 15.00 -11.29
C SER A 341 24.30 13.74 -10.42
N THR A 342 25.30 12.90 -10.37
CA THR A 342 25.33 11.72 -9.50
C THR A 342 25.17 12.09 -8.01
N SER A 343 25.73 13.23 -7.61
CA SER A 343 25.62 13.74 -6.24
C SER A 343 24.20 14.19 -5.90
N GLU A 344 23.50 14.86 -6.81
CA GLU A 344 22.09 15.26 -6.60
C GLU A 344 21.17 14.05 -6.51
N VAL A 345 21.35 13.05 -7.38
CA VAL A 345 20.58 11.80 -7.29
C VAL A 345 20.86 11.09 -5.97
N LYS A 346 22.10 11.01 -5.55
CA LYS A 346 22.46 10.42 -4.25
C LYS A 346 21.75 11.17 -3.11
N GLN A 347 21.74 12.50 -3.14
CA GLN A 347 21.09 13.29 -2.10
C GLN A 347 19.57 13.06 -2.06
N LEU A 348 18.89 13.03 -3.22
CA LEU A 348 17.46 12.69 -3.31
C LEU A 348 17.16 11.31 -2.69
N ARG A 349 18.01 10.32 -2.95
CA ARG A 349 17.88 8.96 -2.42
C ARG A 349 18.09 8.92 -0.91
N LEU A 350 19.06 9.67 -0.37
CA LEU A 350 19.27 9.80 1.08
C LEU A 350 18.07 10.49 1.76
N ASN A 351 17.58 11.56 1.16
CA ASN A 351 16.40 12.27 1.66
C ASN A 351 15.13 11.40 1.64
N ALA A 352 15.03 10.47 0.67
CA ALA A 352 13.94 9.50 0.64
C ALA A 352 13.96 8.59 1.88
N ILE A 353 15.13 8.01 2.23
CA ILE A 353 15.27 7.21 3.46
C ILE A 353 14.93 8.04 4.69
N GLU A 354 15.43 9.26 4.77
CA GLU A 354 15.20 10.16 5.90
C GLU A 354 13.70 10.48 6.06
N THR A 355 13.00 10.72 4.94
CA THR A 355 11.55 10.95 4.93
C THR A 355 10.79 9.79 5.55
N VAL A 356 11.13 8.54 5.18
CA VAL A 356 10.52 7.36 5.79
C VAL A 356 10.89 7.26 7.27
N GLY A 357 12.15 7.45 7.62
CA GLY A 357 12.62 7.41 9.01
C GLY A 357 11.92 8.42 9.92
N LYS A 358 11.65 9.62 9.42
CA LYS A 358 10.98 10.69 10.18
C LYS A 358 9.45 10.63 10.17
N GLY A 359 8.85 10.12 9.09
CA GLY A 359 7.40 10.23 8.87
C GLY A 359 6.63 8.92 8.97
N PHE A 360 7.30 7.76 8.84
CA PHE A 360 6.61 6.48 8.65
C PHE A 360 7.07 5.35 9.57
N CYS A 361 8.03 5.60 10.47
CA CYS A 361 8.41 4.60 11.47
C CYS A 361 7.29 4.40 12.50
N MET A 362 7.07 3.14 12.90
CA MET A 362 5.92 2.73 13.70
C MET A 362 5.83 3.45 15.05
N GLU A 363 6.96 3.78 15.65
CA GLU A 363 7.03 4.44 16.96
C GLU A 363 6.36 5.83 16.97
N GLN A 364 6.32 6.50 15.83
CA GLN A 364 5.68 7.81 15.67
C GLN A 364 4.16 7.73 15.74
N TYR A 365 3.61 6.53 15.61
CA TYR A 365 2.17 6.31 15.61
C TYR A 365 1.64 5.73 16.92
N PHE A 366 2.48 5.47 17.94
CA PHE A 366 2.07 4.91 19.22
C PHE A 366 0.96 5.75 19.88
N LYS A 367 1.14 7.08 19.96
CA LYS A 367 0.08 7.98 20.48
C LYS A 367 -1.22 7.92 19.69
N LYS A 368 -1.13 7.69 18.37
CA LYS A 368 -2.31 7.54 17.52
C LYS A 368 -3.02 6.20 17.77
N PHE A 369 -2.27 5.12 17.98
CA PHE A 369 -2.85 3.86 18.43
C PHE A 369 -3.53 4.01 19.80
N GLU A 370 -2.89 4.66 20.77
CA GLU A 370 -3.51 4.95 22.05
C GLU A 370 -4.83 5.72 21.91
N SER A 371 -4.87 6.76 21.06
CA SER A 371 -6.06 7.58 20.89
C SER A 371 -7.26 6.79 20.32
N VAL A 372 -7.03 5.78 19.49
CA VAL A 372 -8.09 4.93 18.95
C VAL A 372 -8.43 3.77 19.87
N LEU A 373 -7.54 3.39 20.76
CA LEU A 373 -7.76 2.34 21.77
C LEU A 373 -8.46 2.87 23.02
N ASN A 374 -8.23 4.11 23.42
CA ASN A 374 -8.88 4.76 24.58
C ASN A 374 -10.26 5.30 24.25
#